data_0b892ad327b202e107af953f90424158
#
_entry.id   0b892ad327b202e107af953f90424158
#
_cell.length_a   1.000
_cell.length_b   1.000
_cell.length_c   1.000
_cell.angle_alpha   90.00
_cell.angle_beta   90.00
_cell.angle_gamma   90.00
#
_symmetry.space_group_name_H-M   'P 1'
#
loop_
_entity.id
_entity.type
_entity.pdbx_description
1 polymer ?
#
loop_
_entity_poly.entity_id
_entity_poly.type
_entity_poly.pdbx_seq_one_letter_code
_entity_poly.pdbx_strand_id
1 'polypeptide(L)'
;MVIRRLIASGAAIGLLLAAAIPVAAHGPQPDHDGYAVTVLVTGPSPDSDLVNGWGLTRAPGSPWWVADNGTDQSTLYKADGSKVSLKVAIPGGAPTGTVFNGNAAAGDFHGDLFLFDSEAGIIAGWRGALGTTAEVGNDQFAGQAVYKGLAIGMADVGDGSASYLYATDFHDRRIDVFDRTFAAQTWSGAFVDPKLPKGYGPFGIQNLNGMLFVTYAKTQPGSNDERAGHGLGVVDAFATDGTFLGRVATHGPLNAPWGLAWAPADFGRFSGDLIVGNFGDGKLHAYRWDGHHWHSDGELKGTDSKPIVVDGLWGIGFGGGTANNGPTNTLFFAAGPNDEQGGAFGTITVATP
;
A
#
# COMPACT_ATOMS: atom_id res chain seq x y z
N MET A 1 -58.42 6.06 -34.53
CA MET A 1 -57.18 6.86 -34.74
C MET A 1 -56.27 6.59 -33.55
N VAL A 2 -55.33 5.66 -33.68
CA VAL A 2 -54.47 5.17 -32.57
C VAL A 2 -53.10 5.81 -32.79
N ILE A 3 -52.73 6.67 -31.84
CA ILE A 3 -51.43 7.33 -31.84
C ILE A 3 -50.40 6.41 -31.12
N ARG A 4 -49.49 5.83 -31.89
CA ARG A 4 -48.33 5.13 -31.38
C ARG A 4 -47.28 6.11 -30.92
N ARG A 5 -46.95 6.14 -29.62
CA ARG A 5 -45.79 6.88 -29.10
C ARG A 5 -44.54 6.01 -29.31
N LEU A 6 -43.59 6.53 -30.05
CA LEU A 6 -42.23 6.02 -30.16
C LEU A 6 -41.49 6.40 -28.88
N ILE A 7 -40.98 5.42 -28.16
CA ILE A 7 -40.02 5.59 -27.07
C ILE A 7 -38.63 5.57 -27.71
N ALA A 8 -37.96 6.70 -27.75
CA ALA A 8 -36.55 6.77 -28.12
C ALA A 8 -35.69 6.32 -26.93
N SER A 9 -35.05 5.17 -27.02
CA SER A 9 -34.02 4.74 -26.08
C SER A 9 -32.73 5.52 -26.34
N GLY A 10 -32.46 6.52 -25.53
CA GLY A 10 -31.16 7.19 -25.50
C GLY A 10 -30.15 6.29 -24.80
N ALA A 11 -29.19 5.73 -25.55
CA ALA A 11 -28.01 5.11 -24.98
C ALA A 11 -27.12 6.21 -24.43
N ALA A 12 -27.01 6.31 -23.12
CA ALA A 12 -26.00 7.14 -22.47
C ALA A 12 -24.64 6.45 -22.68
N ILE A 13 -23.80 7.00 -23.54
CA ILE A 13 -22.40 6.62 -23.64
C ILE A 13 -21.71 7.24 -22.43
N GLY A 14 -21.51 6.44 -21.40
CA GLY A 14 -20.65 6.81 -20.26
C GLY A 14 -19.22 7.00 -20.77
N LEU A 15 -18.71 8.23 -20.70
CA LEU A 15 -17.30 8.52 -20.92
C LEU A 15 -16.54 7.93 -19.73
N LEU A 16 -15.94 6.74 -19.88
CA LEU A 16 -14.93 6.23 -18.97
C LEU A 16 -13.73 7.19 -19.05
N LEU A 17 -13.60 8.08 -18.07
CA LEU A 17 -12.33 8.76 -17.81
C LEU A 17 -11.36 7.67 -17.29
N ALA A 18 -10.63 7.04 -18.20
CA ALA A 18 -9.48 6.22 -17.83
C ALA A 18 -8.48 7.14 -17.11
N ALA A 19 -8.16 6.82 -15.85
CA ALA A 19 -7.08 7.46 -15.15
C ALA A 19 -5.80 7.28 -15.99
N ALA A 20 -5.27 8.38 -16.52
CA ALA A 20 -4.07 8.34 -17.34
C ALA A 20 -2.88 8.07 -16.40
N ILE A 21 -2.20 6.95 -16.61
CA ILE A 21 -0.89 6.71 -15.98
C ILE A 21 0.04 7.83 -16.47
N PRO A 22 0.64 8.64 -15.59
CA PRO A 22 1.56 9.67 -16.04
C PRO A 22 2.77 9.03 -16.70
N VAL A 23 2.99 9.33 -17.99
CA VAL A 23 4.21 8.95 -18.68
C VAL A 23 5.31 9.88 -18.22
N ALA A 24 6.25 9.39 -17.44
CA ALA A 24 7.43 10.15 -17.06
C ALA A 24 8.31 10.39 -18.30
N ALA A 25 8.54 11.65 -18.64
CA ALA A 25 9.55 12.01 -19.64
C ALA A 25 10.94 11.81 -18.99
N HIS A 26 11.56 10.64 -19.23
CA HIS A 26 12.94 10.40 -18.84
C HIS A 26 13.88 11.17 -19.77
N GLY A 27 14.47 12.26 -19.27
CA GLY A 27 15.71 12.77 -19.83
C GLY A 27 16.86 11.77 -19.56
N PRO A 28 18.02 11.90 -20.22
CA PRO A 28 19.20 11.08 -19.91
C PRO A 28 19.57 11.31 -18.44
N GLN A 29 19.29 10.31 -17.59
CA GLN A 29 19.67 10.30 -16.18
C GLN A 29 21.14 9.84 -16.08
N PRO A 30 21.94 10.43 -15.19
CA PRO A 30 23.30 9.94 -14.95
C PRO A 30 23.25 8.49 -14.46
N ASP A 31 24.03 7.62 -15.09
CA ASP A 31 24.11 6.18 -14.80
C ASP A 31 24.71 5.83 -13.42
N HIS A 32 24.93 6.83 -12.54
CA HIS A 32 25.80 6.70 -11.36
C HIS A 32 25.13 6.98 -10.01
N ASP A 33 23.82 7.21 -9.97
CA ASP A 33 23.15 7.48 -8.70
C ASP A 33 22.91 6.15 -7.96
N GLY A 34 23.78 5.88 -6.99
CA GLY A 34 23.50 4.90 -5.95
C GLY A 34 22.48 5.43 -4.97
N TYR A 35 21.96 4.54 -4.13
CA TYR A 35 21.06 4.88 -3.03
C TYR A 35 21.72 4.58 -1.70
N ALA A 36 21.37 5.36 -0.69
CA ALA A 36 21.83 5.17 0.69
C ALA A 36 20.64 4.79 1.58
N VAL A 37 20.79 3.74 2.38
CA VAL A 37 19.84 3.33 3.41
C VAL A 37 20.28 3.89 4.75
N THR A 38 19.35 4.51 5.49
CA THR A 38 19.57 4.95 6.87
C THR A 38 18.45 4.40 7.74
N VAL A 39 18.80 3.54 8.71
CA VAL A 39 17.88 3.13 9.76
C VAL A 39 17.83 4.23 10.81
N LEU A 40 16.66 4.80 11.05
CA LEU A 40 16.44 5.90 11.99
C LEU A 40 16.02 5.40 13.37
N VAL A 41 15.20 4.34 13.41
CA VAL A 41 14.69 3.74 14.64
C VAL A 41 14.78 2.22 14.52
N THR A 42 15.16 1.57 15.61
CA THR A 42 15.15 0.10 15.73
C THR A 42 14.33 -0.36 16.94
N GLY A 43 13.62 -1.47 16.80
CA GLY A 43 12.90 -2.16 17.86
C GLY A 43 13.28 -3.64 17.93
N PRO A 44 13.01 -4.34 19.04
CA PRO A 44 12.44 -3.83 20.31
C PRO A 44 13.41 -3.06 21.19
N SER A 45 14.60 -2.76 20.72
CA SER A 45 15.58 -1.92 21.45
C SER A 45 16.24 -0.94 20.48
N PRO A 46 16.28 0.38 20.78
CA PRO A 46 15.77 1.02 22.01
C PRO A 46 14.24 1.21 22.07
N ASP A 47 13.49 1.03 20.97
CA ASP A 47 12.05 1.26 20.95
C ASP A 47 11.27 -0.06 21.10
N SER A 48 10.78 -0.32 22.31
CA SER A 48 10.04 -1.55 22.61
C SER A 48 8.65 -1.65 21.94
N ASP A 49 8.14 -0.54 21.41
CA ASP A 49 6.83 -0.52 20.76
C ASP A 49 6.92 -0.87 19.26
N LEU A 50 8.07 -0.64 18.62
CA LEU A 50 8.31 -0.93 17.21
C LEU A 50 8.75 -2.40 17.04
N VAL A 51 7.83 -3.29 16.78
CA VAL A 51 8.10 -4.69 16.45
C VAL A 51 7.29 -5.08 15.23
N ASN A 52 7.94 -5.64 14.22
CA ASN A 52 7.33 -6.03 12.96
C ASN A 52 6.49 -4.91 12.35
N GLY A 53 7.12 -3.76 12.06
CA GLY A 53 6.45 -2.61 11.48
C GLY A 53 6.04 -2.89 10.02
N TRP A 54 4.71 -2.95 9.74
CA TRP A 54 4.18 -3.25 8.42
C TRP A 54 3.73 -2.00 7.67
N GLY A 55 2.49 -1.59 7.86
CA GLY A 55 1.88 -0.46 7.17
C GLY A 55 2.54 0.86 7.52
N LEU A 56 2.72 1.69 6.53
CA LEU A 56 3.36 3.00 6.65
C LEU A 56 2.52 4.05 5.94
N THR A 57 1.98 5.01 6.68
CA THR A 57 1.19 6.11 6.10
C THR A 57 1.43 7.44 6.80
N ARG A 58 0.97 8.51 6.18
CA ARG A 58 0.99 9.87 6.75
C ARG A 58 -0.13 10.73 6.18
N ALA A 59 -0.63 11.67 6.98
CA ALA A 59 -1.38 12.81 6.46
C ALA A 59 -0.41 13.84 5.85
N PRO A 60 -0.88 14.84 5.09
CA PRO A 60 -0.02 15.84 4.44
C PRO A 60 0.99 16.52 5.36
N GLY A 61 0.65 16.77 6.63
CA GLY A 61 1.52 17.44 7.61
C GLY A 61 1.83 16.64 8.86
N SER A 62 1.37 15.37 8.97
CA SER A 62 1.58 14.53 10.15
C SER A 62 2.96 13.86 10.15
N PRO A 63 3.41 13.34 11.29
CA PRO A 63 4.41 12.29 11.35
C PRO A 63 3.95 11.04 10.57
N TRP A 64 4.87 10.13 10.37
CA TRP A 64 4.61 8.79 9.86
C TRP A 64 3.93 7.94 10.92
N TRP A 65 2.90 7.21 10.53
CA TRP A 65 2.22 6.18 11.28
C TRP A 65 2.70 4.83 10.81
N VAL A 66 3.14 4.01 11.74
CA VAL A 66 3.58 2.63 11.50
C VAL A 66 2.59 1.69 12.18
N ALA A 67 2.11 0.70 11.44
CA ALA A 67 1.33 -0.40 12.01
C ALA A 67 2.32 -1.42 12.58
N ASP A 68 2.42 -1.49 13.92
CA ASP A 68 3.35 -2.38 14.62
C ASP A 68 2.65 -3.71 14.88
N ASN A 69 2.78 -4.64 13.93
CA ASN A 69 2.09 -5.94 13.96
C ASN A 69 2.43 -6.75 15.22
N GLY A 70 3.69 -6.75 15.63
CA GLY A 70 4.15 -7.53 16.77
C GLY A 70 3.82 -6.94 18.14
N THR A 71 3.19 -5.74 18.21
CA THR A 71 2.82 -5.09 19.49
C THR A 71 1.38 -4.60 19.52
N ASP A 72 0.56 -4.97 18.53
CA ASP A 72 -0.89 -4.71 18.49
C ASP A 72 -1.26 -3.21 18.50
N GLN A 73 -0.38 -2.35 17.97
CA GLN A 73 -0.56 -0.90 18.05
C GLN A 73 -0.04 -0.20 16.78
N SER A 74 -0.22 1.12 16.75
CA SER A 74 0.45 1.99 15.79
C SER A 74 1.27 3.02 16.53
N THR A 75 2.52 3.20 16.12
CA THR A 75 3.45 4.23 16.61
C THR A 75 3.69 5.31 15.58
N LEU A 76 4.21 6.44 16.03
CA LEU A 76 4.42 7.60 15.17
C LEU A 76 5.87 8.10 15.25
N TYR A 77 6.46 8.29 14.06
CA TYR A 77 7.84 8.82 13.94
C TYR A 77 7.88 10.03 13.02
N LYS A 78 8.68 11.02 13.40
CA LYS A 78 9.01 12.12 12.50
C LYS A 78 10.07 11.69 11.48
N ALA A 79 10.30 12.56 10.50
CA ALA A 79 11.28 12.32 9.44
C ALA A 79 12.73 12.12 9.93
N ASP A 80 13.06 12.62 11.09
CA ASP A 80 14.37 12.47 11.74
C ASP A 80 14.46 11.24 12.66
N GLY A 81 13.40 10.41 12.71
CA GLY A 81 13.30 9.25 13.60
C GLY A 81 12.81 9.57 15.01
N SER A 82 12.59 10.85 15.36
CA SER A 82 12.08 11.18 16.70
C SER A 82 10.66 10.65 16.88
N LYS A 83 10.45 9.87 17.96
CA LYS A 83 9.16 9.27 18.30
C LYS A 83 8.20 10.32 18.87
N VAL A 84 6.95 10.28 18.44
CA VAL A 84 5.85 11.02 19.08
C VAL A 84 5.31 10.19 20.24
N SER A 85 4.91 10.82 21.31
CA SER A 85 4.43 10.14 22.52
C SER A 85 3.09 9.40 22.34
N LEU A 86 2.30 9.75 21.33
CA LEU A 86 1.07 9.04 20.99
C LEU A 86 1.41 7.66 20.44
N LYS A 87 0.76 6.66 20.98
CA LYS A 87 0.62 5.32 20.41
C LYS A 87 -0.82 4.88 20.51
N VAL A 88 -1.28 4.14 19.55
CA VAL A 88 -2.70 3.78 19.42
C VAL A 88 -2.84 2.26 19.39
N ALA A 89 -3.53 1.69 20.37
CA ALA A 89 -3.88 0.29 20.38
C ALA A 89 -4.91 -0.01 19.26
N ILE A 90 -4.65 -1.08 18.50
CA ILE A 90 -5.51 -1.47 17.37
C ILE A 90 -6.36 -2.67 17.78
N PRO A 91 -7.71 -2.55 17.73
CA PRO A 91 -8.62 -3.65 18.03
C PRO A 91 -8.35 -4.89 17.17
N GLY A 92 -8.35 -6.06 17.80
CA GLY A 92 -8.04 -7.34 17.17
C GLY A 92 -6.55 -7.69 17.18
N GLY A 93 -5.67 -6.71 17.37
CA GLY A 93 -4.23 -6.91 17.32
C GLY A 93 -3.68 -7.17 15.92
N ALA A 94 -2.38 -7.43 15.82
CA ALA A 94 -1.67 -7.73 14.58
C ALA A 94 -2.05 -6.83 13.39
N PRO A 95 -1.97 -5.47 13.53
CA PRO A 95 -2.30 -4.56 12.44
C PRO A 95 -1.30 -4.71 11.29
N THR A 96 -1.80 -4.61 10.05
CA THR A 96 -1.01 -4.78 8.82
C THR A 96 -1.01 -3.52 7.98
N GLY A 97 -2.02 -3.27 7.17
CA GLY A 97 -2.15 -2.04 6.39
C GLY A 97 -2.60 -0.85 7.23
N THR A 98 -2.20 0.34 6.83
CA THR A 98 -2.72 1.60 7.40
C THR A 98 -2.81 2.67 6.33
N VAL A 99 -3.88 3.47 6.37
CA VAL A 99 -4.10 4.57 5.43
C VAL A 99 -4.60 5.84 6.11
N PHE A 100 -4.31 6.99 5.49
CA PHE A 100 -4.87 8.28 5.87
C PHE A 100 -6.18 8.54 5.14
N ASN A 101 -7.23 8.89 5.87
CA ASN A 101 -8.52 9.30 5.32
C ASN A 101 -8.56 10.81 5.08
N GLY A 102 -8.39 11.23 3.84
CA GLY A 102 -8.46 12.64 3.46
C GLY A 102 -9.87 13.23 3.54
N ASN A 103 -10.91 12.41 3.61
CA ASN A 103 -12.32 12.81 3.66
C ASN A 103 -12.93 12.70 5.08
N ALA A 104 -12.12 12.54 6.11
CA ALA A 104 -12.58 12.48 7.51
C ALA A 104 -13.44 13.67 7.90
N ALA A 105 -13.10 14.89 7.44
CA ALA A 105 -13.88 16.09 7.70
C ALA A 105 -15.29 16.08 7.07
N ALA A 106 -15.51 15.27 6.04
CA ALA A 106 -16.82 15.04 5.42
C ALA A 106 -17.63 13.95 6.16
N GLY A 107 -17.07 13.33 7.19
CA GLY A 107 -17.69 12.29 8.00
C GLY A 107 -17.46 10.87 7.47
N ASP A 108 -16.67 10.68 6.40
CA ASP A 108 -16.36 9.35 5.91
C ASP A 108 -15.60 8.57 6.98
N PHE A 109 -15.97 7.28 7.14
CA PHE A 109 -15.38 6.39 8.15
C PHE A 109 -15.47 6.97 9.56
N HIS A 110 -16.67 7.45 9.95
CA HIS A 110 -16.96 8.09 11.24
C HIS A 110 -16.11 9.34 11.55
N GLY A 111 -15.44 9.92 10.55
CA GLY A 111 -14.48 11.01 10.72
C GLY A 111 -13.11 10.55 11.22
N ASP A 112 -12.82 9.26 11.14
CA ASP A 112 -11.52 8.72 11.50
C ASP A 112 -10.45 9.17 10.50
N LEU A 113 -9.32 9.63 11.04
CA LEU A 113 -8.21 10.18 10.25
C LEU A 113 -7.28 9.09 9.74
N PHE A 114 -7.08 8.03 10.53
CA PHE A 114 -6.23 6.90 10.17
C PHE A 114 -7.02 5.61 10.33
N LEU A 115 -6.90 4.75 9.32
CA LEU A 115 -7.64 3.51 9.23
C LEU A 115 -6.66 2.35 9.15
N PHE A 116 -7.02 1.23 9.73
CA PHE A 116 -6.17 0.06 9.87
C PHE A 116 -6.94 -1.19 9.49
N ASP A 117 -6.24 -2.17 8.95
CA ASP A 117 -6.70 -3.54 8.90
C ASP A 117 -5.78 -4.44 9.75
N SER A 118 -6.21 -5.68 9.97
CA SER A 118 -5.45 -6.61 10.80
C SER A 118 -5.59 -8.05 10.33
N GLU A 119 -4.65 -8.89 10.74
CA GLU A 119 -4.71 -10.34 10.49
C GLU A 119 -5.90 -11.01 11.21
N ALA A 120 -6.50 -10.33 12.18
CA ALA A 120 -7.72 -10.81 12.84
C ALA A 120 -9.00 -10.64 11.99
N GLY A 121 -8.91 -10.07 10.77
CA GLY A 121 -10.06 -9.81 9.90
C GLY A 121 -10.89 -8.60 10.35
N ILE A 122 -10.27 -7.62 11.01
CA ILE A 122 -10.92 -6.42 11.56
C ILE A 122 -10.43 -5.19 10.81
N ILE A 123 -11.37 -4.28 10.51
CA ILE A 123 -11.08 -2.91 10.08
C ILE A 123 -11.31 -1.98 11.27
N ALA A 124 -10.34 -1.12 11.55
CA ALA A 124 -10.38 -0.17 12.66
C ALA A 124 -10.13 1.26 12.18
N GLY A 125 -10.59 2.24 12.94
CA GLY A 125 -10.41 3.65 12.64
C GLY A 125 -10.00 4.45 13.87
N TRP A 126 -9.22 5.52 13.66
CA TRP A 126 -8.79 6.39 14.73
C TRP A 126 -8.92 7.88 14.38
N ARG A 127 -9.40 8.64 15.34
CA ARG A 127 -9.41 10.11 15.38
C ARG A 127 -9.00 10.62 16.76
N GLY A 128 -8.55 11.85 16.85
CA GLY A 128 -8.01 12.40 18.10
C GLY A 128 -8.95 12.28 19.33
N ALA A 129 -10.26 12.29 19.13
CA ALA A 129 -11.25 12.15 20.21
C ALA A 129 -11.24 10.76 20.90
N LEU A 130 -10.68 9.74 20.22
CA LEU A 130 -10.58 8.37 20.74
C LEU A 130 -9.37 8.16 21.68
N GLY A 131 -8.47 9.14 21.78
CA GLY A 131 -7.29 9.06 22.64
C GLY A 131 -6.28 8.02 22.15
N THR A 132 -6.03 6.96 22.92
CA THR A 132 -4.96 5.97 22.64
C THR A 132 -5.48 4.61 22.16
N THR A 133 -6.73 4.53 21.73
CA THR A 133 -7.31 3.26 21.23
C THR A 133 -8.16 3.57 20.00
N ALA A 134 -7.96 2.86 18.91
CA ALA A 134 -8.80 2.93 17.72
C ALA A 134 -10.18 2.29 18.00
N GLU A 135 -11.22 2.70 17.27
CA GLU A 135 -12.52 2.04 17.31
C GLU A 135 -12.62 0.93 16.27
N VAL A 136 -13.46 -0.06 16.50
CA VAL A 136 -13.81 -1.07 15.49
C VAL A 136 -14.73 -0.41 14.46
N GLY A 137 -14.31 -0.38 13.20
CA GLY A 137 -15.12 0.05 12.08
C GLY A 137 -15.95 -1.11 11.51
N ASN A 138 -15.31 -2.27 11.29
CA ASN A 138 -15.97 -3.49 10.83
C ASN A 138 -15.28 -4.73 11.40
N ASP A 139 -16.06 -5.67 11.94
CA ASP A 139 -15.62 -6.97 12.46
C ASP A 139 -16.41 -8.16 11.86
N GLN A 140 -17.14 -7.91 10.77
CA GLN A 140 -17.97 -8.93 10.11
C GLN A 140 -17.15 -10.17 9.69
N PHE A 141 -15.88 -9.98 9.36
CA PHE A 141 -14.98 -11.04 8.91
C PHE A 141 -13.97 -11.48 9.98
N ALA A 142 -14.17 -11.06 11.23
CA ALA A 142 -13.27 -11.40 12.33
C ALA A 142 -13.11 -12.92 12.49
N GLY A 143 -11.84 -13.38 12.52
CA GLY A 143 -11.49 -14.79 12.61
C GLY A 143 -11.77 -15.61 11.33
N GLN A 144 -12.13 -14.96 10.23
CA GLN A 144 -12.35 -15.57 8.91
C GLN A 144 -11.37 -15.02 7.87
N ALA A 145 -11.35 -13.69 7.68
CA ALA A 145 -10.37 -13.03 6.83
C ALA A 145 -9.02 -12.87 7.52
N VAL A 146 -7.95 -12.79 6.73
CA VAL A 146 -6.60 -12.42 7.18
C VAL A 146 -6.14 -11.27 6.29
N TYR A 147 -6.35 -10.04 6.76
CA TYR A 147 -5.98 -8.86 6.00
C TYR A 147 -4.48 -8.62 6.09
N LYS A 148 -3.86 -8.40 4.93
CA LYS A 148 -2.42 -8.19 4.80
C LYS A 148 -2.05 -6.80 4.28
N GLY A 149 -3.04 -5.99 3.82
CA GLY A 149 -2.80 -4.64 3.32
C GLY A 149 -4.08 -3.88 3.05
N LEU A 150 -4.04 -2.56 3.23
CA LEU A 150 -5.18 -1.65 3.14
C LEU A 150 -4.89 -0.50 2.19
N ALA A 151 -5.86 -0.16 1.36
CA ALA A 151 -5.85 1.06 0.56
C ALA A 151 -7.18 1.81 0.71
N ILE A 152 -7.14 3.13 0.43
CA ILE A 152 -8.34 3.99 0.36
C ILE A 152 -8.40 4.65 -1.00
N GLY A 153 -9.59 4.84 -1.56
CA GLY A 153 -9.78 5.51 -2.83
C GLY A 153 -11.20 5.99 -3.04
N MET A 154 -11.35 6.88 -4.01
CA MET A 154 -12.66 7.33 -4.49
C MET A 154 -13.08 6.44 -5.67
N ALA A 155 -14.27 5.89 -5.64
CA ALA A 155 -14.85 5.14 -6.76
C ALA A 155 -16.27 5.61 -7.06
N ASP A 156 -16.68 5.50 -8.33
CA ASP A 156 -18.05 5.63 -8.77
C ASP A 156 -18.53 4.28 -9.30
N VAL A 157 -19.43 3.64 -8.56
CA VAL A 157 -19.99 2.33 -8.93
C VAL A 157 -21.44 2.44 -9.41
N GLY A 158 -21.85 3.64 -9.83
CA GLY A 158 -23.15 3.90 -10.46
C GLY A 158 -24.13 4.77 -9.67
N ASP A 159 -23.77 5.15 -8.45
CA ASP A 159 -24.56 6.02 -7.55
C ASP A 159 -23.82 7.30 -7.12
N GLY A 160 -22.72 7.61 -7.82
CA GLY A 160 -21.84 8.75 -7.56
C GLY A 160 -20.54 8.37 -6.88
N SER A 161 -19.57 9.27 -6.92
CA SER A 161 -18.24 9.04 -6.37
C SER A 161 -18.25 9.09 -4.84
N ALA A 162 -17.75 8.05 -4.20
CA ALA A 162 -17.64 7.92 -2.75
C ALA A 162 -16.30 7.29 -2.34
N SER A 163 -15.93 7.47 -1.05
CA SER A 163 -14.74 6.82 -0.47
C SER A 163 -14.99 5.35 -0.19
N TYR A 164 -14.03 4.52 -0.54
CA TYR A 164 -14.01 3.09 -0.23
C TYR A 164 -12.66 2.66 0.34
N LEU A 165 -12.70 1.64 1.22
CA LEU A 165 -11.52 0.90 1.65
C LEU A 165 -11.43 -0.41 0.88
N TYR A 166 -10.19 -0.84 0.65
CA TYR A 166 -9.86 -2.08 -0.04
C TYR A 166 -8.86 -2.85 0.83
N ALA A 167 -9.30 -3.96 1.42
CA ALA A 167 -8.47 -4.81 2.27
C ALA A 167 -8.12 -6.11 1.54
N THR A 168 -6.83 -6.45 1.48
CA THR A 168 -6.37 -7.68 0.84
C THR A 168 -6.56 -8.87 1.78
N ASP A 169 -7.62 -9.65 1.58
CA ASP A 169 -7.84 -10.91 2.29
C ASP A 169 -6.97 -12.02 1.66
N PHE A 170 -5.83 -12.26 2.30
CA PHE A 170 -4.87 -13.25 1.84
C PHE A 170 -5.36 -14.69 2.01
N HIS A 171 -6.16 -14.93 3.08
CA HIS A 171 -6.75 -16.25 3.36
C HIS A 171 -7.70 -16.69 2.26
N ASP A 172 -8.71 -15.86 1.96
CA ASP A 172 -9.73 -16.15 0.95
C ASP A 172 -9.31 -15.75 -0.48
N ARG A 173 -8.14 -15.10 -0.62
CA ARG A 173 -7.55 -14.68 -1.91
C ARG A 173 -8.43 -13.73 -2.69
N ARG A 174 -9.00 -12.75 -2.01
CA ARG A 174 -9.84 -11.71 -2.59
C ARG A 174 -9.50 -10.34 -2.00
N ILE A 175 -10.08 -9.31 -2.55
CA ILE A 175 -10.07 -7.97 -1.97
C ILE A 175 -11.48 -7.70 -1.43
N ASP A 176 -11.58 -7.48 -0.13
CA ASP A 176 -12.79 -7.02 0.52
C ASP A 176 -12.90 -5.51 0.43
N VAL A 177 -14.10 -5.02 0.12
CA VAL A 177 -14.39 -3.60 -0.07
C VAL A 177 -15.34 -3.12 1.02
N PHE A 178 -15.06 -1.94 1.58
CA PHE A 178 -15.93 -1.31 2.57
C PHE A 178 -16.27 0.11 2.13
N ASP A 179 -17.53 0.49 2.26
CA ASP A 179 -17.97 1.84 1.98
C ASP A 179 -17.58 2.83 3.09
N ARG A 180 -17.88 4.10 2.88
CA ARG A 180 -17.57 5.20 3.82
C ARG A 180 -18.22 5.07 5.21
N THR A 181 -19.12 4.10 5.41
CA THR A 181 -19.74 3.77 6.70
C THR A 181 -19.17 2.50 7.34
N PHE A 182 -18.07 1.98 6.79
CA PHE A 182 -17.47 0.68 7.10
C PHE A 182 -18.33 -0.53 6.73
N ALA A 183 -19.42 -0.36 6.02
CA ALA A 183 -20.24 -1.49 5.59
C ALA A 183 -19.57 -2.25 4.44
N ALA A 184 -19.45 -3.58 4.59
CA ALA A 184 -18.88 -4.43 3.56
C ALA A 184 -19.71 -4.41 2.27
N GLN A 185 -19.05 -4.33 1.14
CA GLN A 185 -19.64 -4.23 -0.19
C GLN A 185 -19.33 -5.50 -1.01
N THR A 186 -20.25 -5.88 -1.88
CA THR A 186 -20.02 -6.97 -2.82
C THR A 186 -20.05 -6.43 -4.24
N TRP A 187 -18.87 -6.34 -4.87
CA TRP A 187 -18.71 -5.91 -6.26
C TRP A 187 -18.44 -7.12 -7.14
N SER A 188 -19.49 -7.60 -7.79
CA SER A 188 -19.40 -8.82 -8.61
C SER A 188 -18.45 -8.63 -9.79
N GLY A 189 -17.41 -9.49 -9.87
CA GLY A 189 -16.43 -9.47 -10.96
C GLY A 189 -15.32 -8.42 -10.82
N ALA A 190 -15.31 -7.63 -9.74
CA ALA A 190 -14.23 -6.69 -9.45
C ALA A 190 -12.97 -7.42 -8.95
N PHE A 191 -11.81 -6.80 -9.13
CA PHE A 191 -10.49 -7.27 -8.69
C PHE A 191 -10.12 -8.67 -9.22
N VAL A 192 -10.56 -9.00 -10.43
CA VAL A 192 -10.25 -10.27 -11.07
C VAL A 192 -9.20 -10.08 -12.14
N ASP A 193 -8.02 -10.68 -11.96
CA ASP A 193 -7.08 -10.95 -13.05
C ASP A 193 -7.30 -12.37 -13.58
N PRO A 194 -7.79 -12.51 -14.83
CA PRO A 194 -8.08 -13.82 -15.41
C PRO A 194 -6.85 -14.71 -15.64
N LYS A 195 -5.65 -14.13 -15.50
CA LYS A 195 -4.37 -14.82 -15.69
C LYS A 195 -3.56 -14.94 -14.40
N LEU A 196 -4.13 -14.61 -13.22
CA LEU A 196 -3.43 -14.77 -11.96
C LEU A 196 -3.07 -16.26 -11.75
N PRO A 197 -1.81 -16.60 -11.48
CA PRO A 197 -1.42 -17.98 -11.25
C PRO A 197 -2.11 -18.57 -10.02
N LYS A 198 -2.44 -19.86 -10.07
CA LYS A 198 -3.10 -20.54 -8.94
C LYS A 198 -2.24 -20.52 -7.68
N GLY A 199 -2.88 -20.28 -6.53
CA GLY A 199 -2.26 -20.27 -5.22
C GLY A 199 -1.46 -19.01 -4.94
N TYR A 200 -1.86 -17.88 -5.52
CA TYR A 200 -1.46 -16.53 -5.11
C TYR A 200 -2.63 -15.86 -4.42
N GLY A 201 -2.35 -15.09 -3.38
CA GLY A 201 -3.30 -14.22 -2.68
C GLY A 201 -2.87 -12.76 -2.80
N PRO A 202 -3.81 -11.80 -2.80
CA PRO A 202 -3.49 -10.39 -2.74
C PRO A 202 -2.81 -10.10 -1.42
N PHE A 203 -1.70 -9.32 -1.44
CA PHE A 203 -0.81 -9.16 -0.31
C PHE A 203 -0.69 -7.68 0.08
N GLY A 204 0.12 -6.88 -0.59
CA GLY A 204 0.10 -5.43 -0.43
C GLY A 204 -0.86 -4.76 -1.43
N ILE A 205 -1.37 -3.60 -1.06
CA ILE A 205 -2.21 -2.77 -1.94
C ILE A 205 -1.96 -1.29 -1.66
N GLN A 206 -1.91 -0.46 -2.71
CA GLN A 206 -1.72 0.98 -2.58
C GLN A 206 -2.48 1.73 -3.66
N ASN A 207 -3.15 2.81 -3.27
CA ASN A 207 -3.71 3.76 -4.22
C ASN A 207 -2.63 4.78 -4.62
N LEU A 208 -2.18 4.70 -5.85
CA LEU A 208 -1.18 5.61 -6.41
C LEU A 208 -1.80 6.33 -7.61
N ASN A 209 -1.96 7.65 -7.49
CA ASN A 209 -2.54 8.50 -8.54
C ASN A 209 -3.93 8.06 -9.02
N GLY A 210 -4.79 7.54 -8.12
CA GLY A 210 -6.16 7.14 -8.44
C GLY A 210 -6.27 5.74 -9.06
N MET A 211 -5.19 4.95 -9.04
CA MET A 211 -5.17 3.54 -9.41
C MET A 211 -4.73 2.69 -8.22
N LEU A 212 -5.34 1.53 -8.09
CA LEU A 212 -4.96 0.54 -7.08
C LEU A 212 -3.91 -0.41 -7.67
N PHE A 213 -2.71 -0.36 -7.11
CA PHE A 213 -1.68 -1.35 -7.39
C PHE A 213 -1.77 -2.43 -6.32
N VAL A 214 -1.86 -3.68 -6.75
CA VAL A 214 -2.01 -4.85 -5.88
C VAL A 214 -0.84 -5.78 -6.11
N THR A 215 -0.16 -6.14 -5.03
CA THR A 215 0.84 -7.20 -5.08
C THR A 215 0.20 -8.53 -4.67
N TYR A 216 0.74 -9.61 -5.19
CA TYR A 216 0.31 -10.96 -4.84
C TYR A 216 1.53 -11.78 -4.45
N ALA A 217 1.40 -12.49 -3.34
CA ALA A 217 2.39 -13.45 -2.89
C ALA A 217 1.88 -14.88 -3.03
N LYS A 218 2.82 -15.84 -3.15
CA LYS A 218 2.48 -17.27 -3.17
C LYS A 218 2.00 -17.69 -1.80
N THR A 219 0.82 -18.31 -1.71
CA THR A 219 0.29 -18.82 -0.43
C THR A 219 1.02 -20.09 -0.01
N GLN A 220 1.26 -20.25 1.30
CA GLN A 220 1.77 -21.48 1.88
C GLN A 220 0.60 -22.40 2.27
N PRO A 221 0.56 -23.66 1.79
CA PRO A 221 -0.54 -24.55 2.14
C PRO A 221 -0.64 -24.78 3.65
N GLY A 222 -1.85 -24.59 4.21
CA GLY A 222 -2.13 -24.81 5.63
C GLY A 222 -1.63 -23.70 6.56
N SER A 223 -1.22 -22.54 6.01
CA SER A 223 -0.83 -21.33 6.74
C SER A 223 -1.55 -20.12 6.17
N ASN A 224 -1.63 -19.05 6.95
CA ASN A 224 -2.04 -17.72 6.52
C ASN A 224 -0.84 -16.88 6.03
N ASP A 225 0.34 -17.49 5.95
CA ASP A 225 1.56 -16.81 5.54
C ASP A 225 1.85 -17.03 4.06
N GLU A 226 2.65 -16.14 3.54
CA GLU A 226 3.20 -16.22 2.20
C GLU A 226 4.42 -17.16 2.16
N ARG A 227 4.66 -17.68 0.98
CA ARG A 227 5.87 -18.41 0.67
C ARG A 227 6.85 -17.49 -0.05
N ALA A 228 7.93 -17.12 0.61
CA ALA A 228 9.04 -16.40 -0.01
C ALA A 228 9.80 -17.28 -1.01
N GLY A 229 10.31 -16.66 -2.06
CA GLY A 229 11.14 -17.30 -3.09
C GLY A 229 11.22 -16.44 -4.36
N HIS A 230 12.37 -16.48 -5.02
CA HIS A 230 12.60 -15.78 -6.28
C HIS A 230 11.54 -16.17 -7.34
N GLY A 231 10.92 -15.18 -7.97
CA GLY A 231 9.84 -15.39 -8.93
C GLY A 231 8.46 -15.68 -8.32
N LEU A 232 8.35 -15.68 -6.97
CA LEU A 232 7.07 -15.90 -6.28
C LEU A 232 6.38 -14.57 -5.96
N GLY A 233 6.03 -13.83 -7.01
CA GLY A 233 5.31 -12.57 -6.89
C GLY A 233 4.62 -12.17 -8.19
N VAL A 234 3.58 -11.35 -8.05
CA VAL A 234 2.82 -10.71 -9.12
C VAL A 234 2.46 -9.31 -8.68
N VAL A 235 2.39 -8.36 -9.62
CA VAL A 235 1.88 -7.01 -9.40
C VAL A 235 0.88 -6.68 -10.50
N ASP A 236 -0.32 -6.26 -10.12
CA ASP A 236 -1.39 -5.85 -11.02
C ASP A 236 -1.85 -4.42 -10.72
N ALA A 237 -2.42 -3.76 -11.72
CA ALA A 237 -3.08 -2.47 -11.61
C ALA A 237 -4.59 -2.62 -11.85
N PHE A 238 -5.39 -1.95 -10.99
CA PHE A 238 -6.83 -1.87 -11.08
C PHE A 238 -7.30 -0.41 -11.01
N ALA A 239 -8.43 -0.11 -11.60
CA ALA A 239 -9.17 1.10 -11.28
C ALA A 239 -9.80 0.97 -9.88
N THR A 240 -10.21 2.08 -9.29
CA THR A 240 -10.82 2.07 -7.96
C THR A 240 -12.19 1.38 -7.88
N ASP A 241 -12.86 1.17 -9.01
CA ASP A 241 -14.07 0.34 -9.12
C ASP A 241 -13.77 -1.17 -9.24
N GLY A 242 -12.50 -1.57 -9.16
CA GLY A 242 -12.04 -2.96 -9.27
C GLY A 242 -11.86 -3.45 -10.70
N THR A 243 -12.01 -2.59 -11.71
CA THR A 243 -11.74 -2.95 -13.11
C THR A 243 -10.23 -3.25 -13.29
N PHE A 244 -9.90 -4.43 -13.84
CA PHE A 244 -8.52 -4.80 -14.14
C PHE A 244 -7.96 -3.94 -15.27
N LEU A 245 -6.87 -3.23 -15.01
CA LEU A 245 -6.19 -2.36 -15.97
C LEU A 245 -5.01 -3.06 -16.67
N GLY A 246 -4.37 -4.02 -15.98
CA GLY A 246 -3.27 -4.76 -16.56
C GLY A 246 -2.27 -5.29 -15.54
N ARG A 247 -1.43 -6.20 -16.02
CA ARG A 247 -0.31 -6.75 -15.27
C ARG A 247 0.89 -5.81 -15.34
N VAL A 248 1.42 -5.43 -14.17
CA VAL A 248 2.68 -4.67 -14.05
C VAL A 248 3.87 -5.62 -14.18
N ALA A 249 3.88 -6.66 -13.37
CA ALA A 249 4.99 -7.62 -13.32
C ALA A 249 4.53 -9.00 -12.84
N THR A 250 5.26 -10.03 -13.27
CA THR A 250 5.03 -11.41 -12.82
C THR A 250 6.34 -12.18 -12.81
N HIS A 251 6.55 -12.98 -11.76
CA HIS A 251 7.78 -13.75 -11.60
C HIS A 251 9.05 -12.85 -11.57
N GLY A 252 10.10 -13.21 -12.31
CA GLY A 252 11.34 -12.44 -12.35
C GLY A 252 11.91 -12.18 -10.95
N PRO A 253 12.26 -10.92 -10.63
CA PRO A 253 12.88 -10.59 -9.34
C PRO A 253 11.87 -10.49 -8.18
N LEU A 254 10.57 -10.64 -8.41
CA LEU A 254 9.56 -10.55 -7.36
C LEU A 254 9.66 -11.71 -6.37
N ASN A 255 9.61 -11.39 -5.08
CA ASN A 255 9.74 -12.34 -3.97
C ASN A 255 8.84 -11.87 -2.82
N ALA A 256 7.60 -12.40 -2.74
CA ALA A 256 6.57 -11.93 -1.82
C ALA A 256 6.51 -10.38 -1.77
N PRO A 257 6.23 -9.68 -2.89
CA PRO A 257 6.23 -8.23 -2.94
C PRO A 257 5.09 -7.67 -2.08
N TRP A 258 5.38 -6.60 -1.29
CA TRP A 258 4.37 -5.92 -0.48
C TRP A 258 4.37 -4.41 -0.66
N GLY A 259 5.49 -3.75 -0.43
CA GLY A 259 5.60 -2.30 -0.46
C GLY A 259 5.46 -1.73 -1.88
N LEU A 260 4.70 -0.64 -2.03
CA LEU A 260 4.44 0.03 -3.30
C LEU A 260 4.57 1.55 -3.14
N ALA A 261 5.35 2.21 -4.00
CA ALA A 261 5.44 3.66 -4.02
C ALA A 261 5.72 4.19 -5.43
N TRP A 262 5.12 5.33 -5.79
CA TRP A 262 5.42 6.02 -7.05
C TRP A 262 6.55 7.01 -6.85
N ALA A 263 7.68 6.82 -7.54
CA ALA A 263 8.84 7.68 -7.38
C ALA A 263 8.60 9.09 -7.95
N PRO A 264 8.99 10.14 -7.22
CA PRO A 264 8.93 11.52 -7.73
C PRO A 264 9.96 11.76 -8.83
N ALA A 265 9.88 12.91 -9.50
CA ALA A 265 10.74 13.25 -10.64
C ALA A 265 12.22 13.49 -10.28
N ASP A 266 12.54 13.56 -8.99
CA ASP A 266 13.88 13.82 -8.44
C ASP A 266 14.40 12.67 -7.55
N PHE A 267 13.98 11.43 -7.83
CA PHE A 267 14.44 10.21 -7.17
C PHE A 267 15.55 9.49 -7.98
N GLY A 268 16.49 10.24 -8.55
CA GLY A 268 17.62 9.72 -9.30
C GLY A 268 17.20 8.86 -10.51
N ARG A 269 17.90 7.76 -10.74
CA ARG A 269 17.70 6.87 -11.90
C ARG A 269 16.26 6.39 -12.07
N PHE A 270 15.55 6.12 -10.97
CA PHE A 270 14.19 5.56 -11.01
C PHE A 270 13.09 6.61 -10.83
N SER A 271 13.40 7.88 -11.14
CA SER A 271 12.41 8.96 -11.13
C SER A 271 11.22 8.63 -12.04
N GLY A 272 10.00 8.73 -11.50
CA GLY A 272 8.76 8.46 -12.22
C GLY A 272 8.37 6.99 -12.36
N ASP A 273 9.14 6.07 -11.80
CA ASP A 273 8.85 4.64 -11.82
C ASP A 273 7.97 4.21 -10.63
N LEU A 274 7.31 3.07 -10.77
CA LEU A 274 6.72 2.34 -9.65
C LEU A 274 7.82 1.56 -8.93
N ILE A 275 8.03 1.85 -7.66
CA ILE A 275 8.94 1.10 -6.80
C ILE A 275 8.14 0.00 -6.09
N VAL A 276 8.65 -1.22 -6.16
CA VAL A 276 8.08 -2.42 -5.53
C VAL A 276 9.10 -2.99 -4.56
N GLY A 277 8.74 -3.05 -3.28
CA GLY A 277 9.55 -3.68 -2.22
C GLY A 277 9.13 -5.13 -2.00
N ASN A 278 10.11 -6.02 -2.00
CA ASN A 278 9.94 -7.42 -1.66
C ASN A 278 10.09 -7.64 -0.16
N PHE A 279 9.10 -8.22 0.49
CA PHE A 279 9.26 -8.74 1.85
C PHE A 279 10.26 -9.91 1.88
N GLY A 280 10.14 -10.83 0.92
CA GLY A 280 10.84 -12.11 0.94
C GLY A 280 12.37 -12.05 0.79
N ASP A 281 12.95 -10.93 0.31
CA ASP A 281 14.42 -10.75 0.23
C ASP A 281 14.89 -9.32 0.52
N GLY A 282 13.98 -8.43 0.94
CA GLY A 282 14.29 -7.05 1.32
C GLY A 282 14.75 -6.14 0.18
N LYS A 283 14.62 -6.56 -1.06
CA LYS A 283 15.06 -5.78 -2.23
C LYS A 283 13.96 -4.90 -2.79
N LEU A 284 14.37 -3.83 -3.49
CA LEU A 284 13.45 -2.91 -4.16
C LEU A 284 13.71 -2.94 -5.67
N HIS A 285 12.63 -3.04 -6.43
CA HIS A 285 12.66 -3.08 -7.90
C HIS A 285 11.83 -1.95 -8.49
N ALA A 286 12.30 -1.39 -9.60
CA ALA A 286 11.63 -0.33 -10.32
C ALA A 286 10.96 -0.85 -11.59
N TYR A 287 9.75 -0.34 -11.85
CA TYR A 287 8.98 -0.67 -13.04
C TYR A 287 8.50 0.62 -13.71
N ARG A 288 8.86 0.77 -14.99
CA ARG A 288 8.54 1.93 -15.82
C ARG A 288 7.35 1.67 -16.72
N TRP A 289 6.46 2.64 -16.81
CA TRP A 289 5.38 2.68 -17.80
C TRP A 289 5.79 3.53 -19.01
N ASP A 290 5.76 2.96 -20.21
CA ASP A 290 6.13 3.67 -21.46
C ASP A 290 4.93 4.31 -22.17
N GLY A 291 3.76 4.27 -21.58
CA GLY A 291 2.48 4.68 -22.17
C GLY A 291 1.66 3.52 -22.71
N HIS A 292 2.24 2.33 -22.89
CA HIS A 292 1.59 1.15 -23.45
C HIS A 292 1.88 -0.12 -22.64
N HIS A 293 3.11 -0.26 -22.12
CA HIS A 293 3.57 -1.45 -21.42
C HIS A 293 4.41 -1.12 -20.19
N TRP A 294 4.37 -2.00 -19.23
CA TRP A 294 5.27 -2.00 -18.08
C TRP A 294 6.58 -2.72 -18.42
N HIS A 295 7.69 -2.13 -18.02
CA HIS A 295 9.04 -2.67 -18.19
C HIS A 295 9.74 -2.73 -16.83
N SER A 296 10.45 -3.82 -16.55
CA SER A 296 11.40 -3.83 -15.44
C SER A 296 12.54 -2.86 -15.76
N ASP A 297 12.78 -1.87 -14.89
CA ASP A 297 13.86 -0.88 -15.09
C ASP A 297 15.09 -1.19 -14.22
N GLY A 298 14.99 -2.16 -13.33
CA GLY A 298 16.10 -2.66 -12.53
C GLY A 298 15.80 -2.70 -11.03
N GLU A 299 16.86 -2.86 -10.26
CA GLU A 299 16.81 -2.88 -8.79
C GLU A 299 17.56 -1.67 -8.21
N LEU A 300 17.12 -1.19 -7.04
CA LEU A 300 17.81 -0.13 -6.31
C LEU A 300 19.15 -0.68 -5.78
N LYS A 301 20.24 0.03 -6.06
CA LYS A 301 21.59 -0.34 -5.68
C LYS A 301 22.27 0.75 -4.86
N GLY A 302 23.11 0.34 -3.95
CA GLY A 302 24.01 1.25 -3.26
C GLY A 302 25.12 1.82 -4.17
N THR A 303 25.89 2.75 -3.65
CA THR A 303 27.06 3.32 -4.36
C THR A 303 28.14 2.30 -4.66
N ASP A 304 28.12 1.14 -3.99
CA ASP A 304 28.99 -0.02 -4.25
C ASP A 304 28.44 -0.95 -5.35
N SER A 305 27.37 -0.53 -6.03
CA SER A 305 26.66 -1.28 -7.08
C SER A 305 26.00 -2.58 -6.62
N LYS A 306 25.96 -2.85 -5.31
CA LYS A 306 25.21 -4.00 -4.76
C LYS A 306 23.75 -3.63 -4.52
N PRO A 307 22.83 -4.59 -4.64
CA PRO A 307 21.44 -4.37 -4.28
C PRO A 307 21.29 -3.82 -2.86
N ILE A 308 20.40 -2.85 -2.69
CA ILE A 308 19.93 -2.48 -1.36
C ILE A 308 19.07 -3.63 -0.82
N VAL A 309 19.32 -3.99 0.44
CA VAL A 309 18.53 -4.99 1.17
C VAL A 309 18.11 -4.39 2.50
N VAL A 310 16.79 -4.36 2.72
CA VAL A 310 16.18 -4.05 4.02
C VAL A 310 15.51 -5.33 4.50
N ASP A 311 16.09 -5.97 5.52
CA ASP A 311 15.57 -7.22 6.08
C ASP A 311 14.15 -7.02 6.62
N GLY A 312 13.22 -7.92 6.22
CA GLY A 312 11.81 -7.84 6.58
C GLY A 312 11.09 -6.60 6.05
N LEU A 313 11.44 -6.11 4.85
CA LEU A 313 10.86 -4.90 4.25
C LEU A 313 9.35 -5.01 4.03
N TRP A 314 8.60 -4.11 4.66
CA TRP A 314 7.15 -3.99 4.52
C TRP A 314 6.75 -2.69 3.79
N GLY A 315 6.24 -1.72 4.52
CA GLY A 315 5.73 -0.46 3.98
C GLY A 315 6.80 0.46 3.44
N ILE A 316 6.53 1.08 2.29
CA ILE A 316 7.35 2.15 1.71
C ILE A 316 6.47 3.34 1.31
N GLY A 317 7.02 4.55 1.43
CA GLY A 317 6.30 5.77 1.03
C GLY A 317 7.21 6.98 0.93
N PHE A 318 6.92 7.88 0.01
CA PHE A 318 7.68 9.12 -0.14
C PHE A 318 7.24 10.20 0.86
N GLY A 319 8.20 10.99 1.30
CA GLY A 319 7.97 12.12 2.19
C GLY A 319 6.97 13.14 1.65
N GLY A 320 6.42 13.98 2.54
CA GLY A 320 5.39 14.95 2.19
C GLY A 320 5.87 16.40 2.10
N GLY A 321 7.18 16.64 2.21
CA GLY A 321 7.75 17.98 2.10
C GLY A 321 7.69 18.78 3.41
N THR A 322 7.48 18.15 4.56
CA THR A 322 7.43 18.83 5.86
C THR A 322 8.48 18.28 6.83
N ALA A 323 8.76 19.03 7.91
CA ALA A 323 9.67 18.55 8.96
C ALA A 323 9.17 17.27 9.66
N ASN A 324 7.86 17.00 9.64
CA ASN A 324 7.29 15.83 10.29
C ASN A 324 7.42 14.56 9.43
N ASN A 325 7.40 14.70 8.11
CA ASN A 325 7.35 13.54 7.21
C ASN A 325 8.41 13.55 6.10
N GLY A 326 9.32 14.53 6.12
CA GLY A 326 10.52 14.56 5.31
C GLY A 326 10.37 15.03 3.87
N PRO A 327 11.50 15.15 3.16
CA PRO A 327 11.53 15.59 1.77
C PRO A 327 10.73 14.67 0.84
N THR A 328 10.17 15.23 -0.22
CA THR A 328 9.33 14.50 -1.20
C THR A 328 10.11 13.46 -2.01
N ASN A 329 11.42 13.57 -2.09
CA ASN A 329 12.32 12.64 -2.78
C ASN A 329 13.05 11.66 -1.82
N THR A 330 12.60 11.57 -0.58
CA THR A 330 13.08 10.58 0.40
C THR A 330 12.05 9.46 0.51
N LEU A 331 12.46 8.24 0.23
CA LEU A 331 11.63 7.05 0.42
C LEU A 331 11.79 6.55 1.85
N PHE A 332 10.72 6.59 2.63
CA PHE A 332 10.67 6.03 4.00
C PHE A 332 10.24 4.57 3.93
N PHE A 333 10.68 3.77 4.90
CA PHE A 333 10.29 2.37 5.02
C PHE A 333 9.98 1.97 6.46
N ALA A 334 9.13 0.96 6.60
CA ALA A 334 8.93 0.17 7.82
C ALA A 334 9.33 -1.28 7.53
N ALA A 335 9.87 -1.97 8.53
CA ALA A 335 10.35 -3.34 8.37
C ALA A 335 10.27 -4.14 9.68
N GLY A 336 10.19 -5.49 9.54
CA GLY A 336 10.27 -6.48 10.60
C GLY A 336 11.50 -7.37 10.46
N PRO A 337 12.73 -6.88 10.74
CA PRO A 337 13.94 -7.68 10.61
C PRO A 337 14.00 -8.84 11.61
N ASN A 338 14.93 -9.78 11.40
CA ASN A 338 15.16 -10.95 12.25
C ASN A 338 13.92 -11.86 12.37
N ASP A 339 13.40 -12.31 11.23
CA ASP A 339 12.19 -13.14 11.17
C ASP A 339 11.02 -12.47 11.94
N GLU A 340 10.79 -11.18 11.66
CA GLU A 340 9.70 -10.34 12.21
C GLU A 340 9.77 -10.08 13.74
N GLN A 341 10.83 -10.51 14.41
CA GLN A 341 11.03 -10.26 15.85
C GLN A 341 11.62 -8.87 16.14
N GLY A 342 12.15 -8.20 15.14
CA GLY A 342 12.64 -6.84 15.20
C GLY A 342 11.66 -5.84 14.63
N GLY A 343 12.05 -4.56 14.67
CA GLY A 343 11.36 -3.48 14.02
C GLY A 343 12.35 -2.46 13.48
N ALA A 344 12.06 -1.87 12.33
CA ALA A 344 12.86 -0.78 11.79
C ALA A 344 11.98 0.26 11.09
N PHE A 345 12.33 1.54 11.31
CA PHE A 345 11.84 2.67 10.53
C PHE A 345 13.06 3.41 9.98
N GLY A 346 13.06 3.74 8.71
CA GLY A 346 14.22 4.34 8.08
C GLY A 346 13.92 5.00 6.74
N THR A 347 14.99 5.36 6.04
CA THR A 347 14.93 6.09 4.77
C THR A 347 15.87 5.50 3.73
N ILE A 348 15.49 5.66 2.47
CA ILE A 348 16.29 5.42 1.28
C ILE A 348 16.33 6.74 0.49
N THR A 349 17.54 7.25 0.25
CA THR A 349 17.77 8.52 -0.46
C THR A 349 18.71 8.30 -1.63
N VAL A 350 18.62 9.15 -2.64
CA VAL A 350 19.64 9.21 -3.69
C VAL A 350 20.95 9.62 -3.03
N ALA A 351 22.00 8.81 -3.22
CA ALA A 351 23.32 9.15 -2.70
C ALA A 351 23.94 10.27 -3.54
N THR A 352 24.38 11.32 -2.88
CA THR A 352 25.24 12.33 -3.54
C THR A 352 26.62 11.74 -3.78
N PRO A 353 27.23 11.97 -4.96
CA PRO A 353 28.59 11.52 -5.27
C PRO A 353 29.64 12.01 -4.29
#